data_32fca4cace84cb4608a28cf00dfd9677
#
_entry.id   32fca4cace84cb4608a28cf00dfd9677
#
_cell.length_a   1.000
_cell.length_b   1.000
_cell.length_c   1.000
_cell.angle_alpha   90.00
_cell.angle_beta   90.00
_cell.angle_gamma   90.00
#
_symmetry.space_group_name_H-M   'P 1'
#
loop_
_entity.id
_entity.type
_entity.pdbx_description
1 polymer ?
#
loop_
_entity_poly.entity_id
_entity_poly.type
_entity_poly.pdbx_seq_one_letter_code
_entity_poly.pdbx_strand_id
1 'polypeptide(L)'
;GLNDYNVRTKEFQLMYNAFTKAGENVKLLLHQDAHLTPTYPAGNLVFDIGDSSYDEILNRWFSHYLYGVENGAEDMAAVTAQSSHDTNVWNTYDSWDTASSMIFKANADSETTTINSDYSAIGVTPRNWQSKFTSGSTGGSVMYAQTVEKDTTIKGTVAVNFSALTENTDDNGTPIGERDALMVSA
;
A
#
# COMPACT_ATOMS: atom_id res chain seq x y z
N GLY A 1 -5.19 -3.24 6.37
CA GLY A 1 -5.80 -3.01 5.05
C GLY A 1 -4.85 -2.37 4.04
N LEU A 2 -4.96 -2.75 2.78
CA LEU A 2 -4.11 -2.19 1.72
C LEU A 2 -4.46 -0.73 1.40
N ASN A 3 -5.69 -0.32 1.68
CA ASN A 3 -6.16 1.06 1.54
C ASN A 3 -6.13 1.84 2.87
N ASP A 4 -5.36 1.38 3.84
CA ASP A 4 -5.24 2.03 5.13
C ASP A 4 -4.38 3.30 5.03
N TYR A 5 -5.01 4.44 5.29
CA TYR A 5 -4.35 5.74 5.30
C TYR A 5 -3.80 6.11 6.69
N ASN A 6 -4.21 5.40 7.74
CA ASN A 6 -3.81 5.64 9.13
C ASN A 6 -2.57 4.81 9.50
N VAL A 7 -2.66 3.49 9.34
CA VAL A 7 -1.51 2.60 9.47
C VAL A 7 -1.12 2.14 8.07
N ARG A 8 -0.07 2.75 7.54
CA ARG A 8 0.32 2.55 6.16
C ARG A 8 0.86 1.14 5.91
N THR A 9 0.65 0.64 4.71
CA THR A 9 1.07 -0.70 4.28
C THR A 9 2.56 -0.96 4.52
N LYS A 10 3.39 0.07 4.45
CA LYS A 10 4.83 -0.02 4.73
C LYS A 10 5.12 -0.50 6.15
N GLU A 11 4.34 -0.09 7.14
CA GLU A 11 4.59 -0.42 8.54
C GLU A 11 4.41 -1.92 8.82
N PHE A 12 3.31 -2.50 8.39
CA PHE A 12 3.10 -3.93 8.61
C PHE A 12 4.01 -4.80 7.72
N GLN A 13 4.43 -4.32 6.56
CA GLN A 13 5.45 -5.00 5.77
C GLN A 13 6.80 -5.03 6.48
N LEU A 14 7.24 -3.92 7.06
CA LEU A 14 8.47 -3.86 7.84
C LEU A 14 8.42 -4.82 9.03
N MET A 15 7.28 -4.89 9.72
CA MET A 15 7.06 -5.81 10.84
C MET A 15 7.10 -7.26 10.37
N TYR A 16 6.38 -7.61 9.30
CA TYR A 16 6.40 -8.94 8.70
C TYR A 16 7.83 -9.38 8.34
N ASN A 17 8.58 -8.51 7.66
CA ASN A 17 9.95 -8.79 7.26
C ASN A 17 10.87 -8.97 8.48
N ALA A 18 10.68 -8.18 9.54
CA ALA A 18 11.47 -8.30 10.77
C ALA A 18 11.23 -9.64 11.48
N PHE A 19 9.99 -10.06 11.64
CA PHE A 19 9.65 -11.34 12.23
C PHE A 19 10.12 -12.52 11.37
N THR A 20 9.92 -12.47 10.07
CA THR A 20 10.42 -13.50 9.14
C THR A 20 11.93 -13.63 9.23
N LYS A 21 12.66 -12.50 9.28
CA LYS A 21 14.12 -12.49 9.43
C LYS A 21 14.58 -13.05 10.80
N ALA A 22 13.78 -12.88 11.83
CA ALA A 22 14.04 -13.44 13.15
C ALA A 22 13.76 -14.96 13.22
N GLY A 23 13.19 -15.54 12.18
CA GLY A 23 12.82 -16.95 12.13
C GLY A 23 11.51 -17.28 12.82
N GLU A 24 10.70 -16.27 13.13
CA GLU A 24 9.40 -16.44 13.75
C GLU A 24 8.35 -16.94 12.75
N ASN A 25 7.40 -17.75 13.24
CA ASN A 25 6.25 -18.12 12.44
C ASN A 25 5.29 -16.94 12.37
N VAL A 26 5.25 -16.28 11.24
CA VAL A 26 4.42 -15.11 10.97
C VAL A 26 3.59 -15.32 9.72
N LYS A 27 2.33 -14.90 9.76
CA LYS A 27 1.42 -14.93 8.62
C LYS A 27 0.99 -13.50 8.28
N LEU A 28 0.89 -13.19 7.01
CA LEU A 28 0.49 -11.88 6.51
C LEU A 28 -0.84 -11.98 5.80
N LEU A 29 -1.87 -11.35 6.34
CA LEU A 29 -3.18 -11.23 5.72
C LEU A 29 -3.39 -9.80 5.21
N LEU A 30 -3.58 -9.64 3.92
CA LEU A 30 -3.75 -8.36 3.24
C LEU A 30 -5.14 -8.28 2.61
N HIS A 31 -5.90 -7.27 2.96
CA HIS A 31 -7.26 -7.04 2.43
C HIS A 31 -7.41 -5.64 1.83
N GLN A 32 -8.43 -5.46 1.00
CA GLN A 32 -8.66 -4.21 0.27
C GLN A 32 -9.37 -3.13 1.09
N ASP A 33 -9.86 -3.43 2.29
CA ASP A 33 -10.45 -2.44 3.18
C ASP A 33 -9.39 -1.45 3.70
N ALA A 34 -9.85 -0.37 4.30
CA ALA A 34 -9.01 0.63 4.95
C ALA A 34 -8.62 0.19 6.38
N HIS A 35 -8.78 1.08 7.36
CA HIS A 35 -8.46 0.86 8.78
C HIS A 35 -9.57 0.12 9.51
N LEU A 36 -9.93 -1.05 9.01
CA LEU A 36 -11.01 -1.89 9.54
C LEU A 36 -10.62 -3.36 9.46
N THR A 37 -11.32 -4.21 10.20
CA THR A 37 -11.29 -5.65 9.95
C THR A 37 -11.95 -5.96 8.62
N PRO A 38 -11.54 -7.01 7.90
CA PRO A 38 -12.23 -7.41 6.67
C PRO A 38 -13.70 -7.69 6.96
N THR A 39 -14.60 -6.97 6.29
CA THR A 39 -16.05 -7.06 6.53
C THR A 39 -16.76 -7.87 5.46
N TYR A 40 -16.07 -8.26 4.41
CA TYR A 40 -16.64 -8.93 3.27
C TYR A 40 -16.61 -10.45 3.44
N PRO A 41 -17.55 -11.16 2.79
CA PRO A 41 -17.50 -12.61 2.73
C PRO A 41 -16.11 -13.03 2.26
N ALA A 42 -15.60 -14.06 2.86
CA ALA A 42 -14.23 -14.51 2.63
C ALA A 42 -13.99 -14.97 1.17
N GLY A 43 -14.98 -14.88 0.30
CA GLY A 43 -14.87 -15.27 -1.08
C GLY A 43 -14.43 -16.73 -1.20
N ASN A 44 -13.27 -16.95 -1.83
CA ASN A 44 -12.66 -18.26 -1.95
C ASN A 44 -11.80 -18.69 -0.75
N LEU A 45 -11.72 -17.88 0.32
CA LEU A 45 -11.14 -18.36 1.58
C LEU A 45 -12.08 -19.39 2.21
N VAL A 46 -11.60 -20.61 2.31
CA VAL A 46 -12.34 -21.72 2.91
C VAL A 46 -11.69 -22.07 4.24
N PHE A 47 -12.50 -22.14 5.28
CA PHE A 47 -12.11 -22.59 6.61
C PHE A 47 -12.80 -23.90 6.96
N ASP A 48 -12.11 -24.76 7.72
CA ASP A 48 -12.57 -26.13 7.98
C ASP A 48 -13.83 -26.20 8.85
N ILE A 49 -14.15 -25.15 9.59
CA ILE A 49 -15.32 -25.08 10.47
C ILE A 49 -16.49 -24.27 9.92
N GLY A 50 -16.45 -23.97 8.65
CA GLY A 50 -17.62 -23.51 7.90
C GLY A 50 -17.99 -22.03 8.07
N ASP A 51 -17.34 -21.28 8.92
CA ASP A 51 -17.46 -19.83 8.99
C ASP A 51 -16.22 -19.19 8.39
N SER A 52 -16.40 -18.52 7.29
CA SER A 52 -15.34 -17.90 6.52
C SER A 52 -15.10 -16.45 6.96
N SER A 53 -15.15 -16.17 8.24
CA SER A 53 -14.91 -14.84 8.78
C SER A 53 -13.46 -14.63 9.20
N TYR A 54 -13.09 -13.36 9.30
CA TYR A 54 -11.79 -12.97 9.86
C TYR A 54 -11.59 -13.48 11.28
N ASP A 55 -12.65 -13.55 12.07
CA ASP A 55 -12.64 -14.05 13.44
C ASP A 55 -12.21 -15.53 13.49
N GLU A 56 -12.51 -16.31 12.48
CA GLU A 56 -12.07 -17.69 12.34
C GLU A 56 -10.54 -17.79 12.22
N ILE A 57 -9.93 -16.93 11.41
CA ILE A 57 -8.47 -16.88 11.30
C ILE A 57 -7.83 -16.54 12.64
N LEU A 58 -8.35 -15.55 13.35
CA LEU A 58 -7.88 -15.16 14.67
C LEU A 58 -8.08 -16.28 15.69
N ASN A 59 -9.24 -16.91 15.69
CA ASN A 59 -9.53 -18.01 16.60
C ASN A 59 -8.58 -19.19 16.37
N ARG A 60 -8.35 -19.57 15.11
CA ARG A 60 -7.39 -20.63 14.75
C ARG A 60 -5.98 -20.30 15.27
N TRP A 61 -5.50 -19.09 14.99
CA TRP A 61 -4.19 -18.64 15.41
C TRP A 61 -4.04 -18.63 16.94
N PHE A 62 -4.93 -17.93 17.65
CA PHE A 62 -4.82 -17.80 19.10
C PHE A 62 -5.10 -19.11 19.85
N SER A 63 -6.02 -19.95 19.36
CA SER A 63 -6.26 -21.26 19.97
C SER A 63 -5.02 -22.15 19.91
N HIS A 64 -4.30 -22.10 18.79
CA HIS A 64 -3.07 -22.86 18.64
C HIS A 64 -1.99 -22.32 19.59
N TYR A 65 -1.63 -21.05 19.48
CA TYR A 65 -0.48 -20.50 20.20
C TYR A 65 -0.72 -20.25 21.68
N LEU A 66 -1.93 -20.00 22.12
CA LEU A 66 -2.23 -19.75 23.53
C LEU A 66 -2.71 -21.01 24.28
N TYR A 67 -3.37 -21.93 23.61
CA TYR A 67 -3.96 -23.10 24.25
C TYR A 67 -3.42 -24.45 23.72
N GLY A 68 -2.52 -24.42 22.77
CA GLY A 68 -1.91 -25.65 22.20
C GLY A 68 -2.89 -26.50 21.39
N VAL A 69 -3.93 -25.91 20.82
CA VAL A 69 -4.87 -26.65 19.99
C VAL A 69 -4.24 -26.98 18.65
N GLU A 70 -4.19 -28.26 18.30
CA GLU A 70 -3.76 -28.73 16.99
C GLU A 70 -4.87 -28.50 15.96
N ASN A 71 -4.80 -27.40 15.21
CA ASN A 71 -5.84 -26.94 14.29
C ASN A 71 -5.32 -26.46 12.93
N GLY A 72 -4.05 -26.76 12.60
CA GLY A 72 -3.44 -26.40 11.33
C GLY A 72 -3.08 -24.90 11.19
N ALA A 73 -2.98 -24.16 12.29
CA ALA A 73 -2.58 -22.74 12.23
C ALA A 73 -1.19 -22.54 11.60
N GLU A 74 -0.27 -23.47 11.83
CA GLU A 74 1.08 -23.43 11.27
C GLU A 74 1.10 -23.66 9.75
N ASP A 75 0.15 -24.45 9.23
CA ASP A 75 0.02 -24.80 7.82
C ASP A 75 -0.63 -23.68 6.98
N MET A 76 -1.13 -22.64 7.62
CA MET A 76 -1.68 -21.50 6.90
C MET A 76 -0.63 -20.89 5.96
N ALA A 77 -1.03 -20.40 4.80
CA ALA A 77 -0.14 -19.76 3.85
C ALA A 77 0.65 -18.61 4.50
N ALA A 78 1.90 -18.44 4.12
CA ALA A 78 2.74 -17.35 4.64
C ALA A 78 2.14 -15.98 4.34
N VAL A 79 1.54 -15.82 3.16
CA VAL A 79 0.83 -14.61 2.78
C VAL A 79 -0.50 -14.97 2.13
N THR A 80 -1.56 -14.31 2.57
CA THR A 80 -2.89 -14.38 1.95
C THR A 80 -3.32 -12.96 1.60
N ALA A 81 -3.56 -12.69 0.32
CA ALA A 81 -3.86 -11.35 -0.16
C ALA A 81 -5.14 -11.32 -1.00
N GLN A 82 -6.06 -10.43 -0.67
CA GLN A 82 -7.27 -10.16 -1.43
C GLN A 82 -6.93 -9.44 -2.74
N SER A 83 -7.54 -9.88 -3.83
CA SER A 83 -7.36 -9.25 -5.13
C SER A 83 -7.93 -7.81 -5.13
N SER A 84 -7.22 -6.90 -5.77
CA SER A 84 -7.71 -5.54 -6.00
C SER A 84 -8.76 -5.47 -7.12
N HIS A 85 -8.82 -6.47 -7.97
CA HIS A 85 -9.76 -6.53 -9.09
C HIS A 85 -11.10 -7.16 -8.70
N ASP A 86 -11.06 -8.23 -7.90
CA ASP A 86 -12.26 -8.91 -7.38
C ASP A 86 -12.03 -9.26 -5.91
N THR A 87 -12.71 -8.54 -5.05
CA THR A 87 -12.59 -8.71 -3.59
C THR A 87 -13.10 -10.05 -3.05
N ASN A 88 -13.78 -10.85 -3.88
CA ASN A 88 -14.12 -12.23 -3.53
C ASN A 88 -12.96 -13.20 -3.77
N VAL A 89 -11.89 -12.75 -4.41
CA VAL A 89 -10.73 -13.59 -4.75
C VAL A 89 -9.58 -13.29 -3.80
N TRP A 90 -9.11 -14.34 -3.12
CA TRP A 90 -7.92 -14.31 -2.29
C TRP A 90 -6.85 -15.21 -2.90
N ASN A 91 -5.64 -14.70 -2.93
CA ASN A 91 -4.48 -15.43 -3.45
C ASN A 91 -3.51 -15.72 -2.31
N THR A 92 -2.89 -16.88 -2.35
CA THR A 92 -1.89 -17.29 -1.38
C THR A 92 -0.50 -17.29 -2.00
N TYR A 93 0.50 -16.94 -1.20
CA TYR A 93 1.89 -16.90 -1.62
C TYR A 93 2.79 -17.44 -0.50
N ASP A 94 3.91 -18.05 -0.88
CA ASP A 94 4.93 -18.53 0.04
C ASP A 94 5.76 -17.38 0.62
N SER A 95 5.79 -16.24 -0.06
CA SER A 95 6.52 -15.04 0.33
C SER A 95 5.88 -13.79 -0.27
N TRP A 96 5.99 -12.67 0.43
CA TRP A 96 5.63 -11.36 -0.13
C TRP A 96 6.76 -10.73 -0.93
N ASP A 97 7.97 -11.24 -0.81
CA ASP A 97 9.10 -10.79 -1.61
C ASP A 97 8.88 -11.06 -3.09
N THR A 98 9.38 -10.17 -3.93
CA THR A 98 9.31 -10.28 -5.38
C THR A 98 10.63 -10.79 -5.93
N ALA A 99 10.58 -11.81 -6.79
CA ALA A 99 11.75 -12.31 -7.50
C ALA A 99 12.21 -11.38 -8.64
N SER A 100 11.36 -10.41 -9.02
CA SER A 100 11.65 -9.47 -10.11
C SER A 100 11.04 -8.11 -9.81
N SER A 101 11.59 -7.07 -10.41
CA SER A 101 11.06 -5.71 -10.34
C SER A 101 10.72 -5.21 -11.74
N MET A 102 9.69 -4.38 -11.84
CA MET A 102 9.39 -3.60 -13.02
C MET A 102 9.80 -2.15 -12.75
N ILE A 103 10.56 -1.56 -13.67
CA ILE A 103 11.02 -0.18 -13.54
C ILE A 103 10.23 0.68 -14.52
N PHE A 104 9.52 1.68 -13.98
CA PHE A 104 8.89 2.73 -14.75
C PHE A 104 9.77 3.97 -14.71
N LYS A 105 10.21 4.45 -15.87
CA LYS A 105 10.91 5.73 -15.99
C LYS A 105 9.92 6.79 -16.43
N ALA A 106 9.79 7.82 -15.62
CA ALA A 106 8.84 8.90 -15.84
C ALA A 106 9.30 9.87 -16.92
N ASN A 107 10.58 10.21 -16.94
CA ASN A 107 11.19 11.16 -17.87
C ASN A 107 12.48 10.61 -18.46
N ALA A 108 12.94 11.24 -19.53
CA ALA A 108 14.32 11.11 -19.97
C ALA A 108 15.29 11.69 -18.91
N ASP A 109 16.50 11.17 -18.87
CA ASP A 109 17.48 11.40 -17.80
C ASP A 109 17.90 12.88 -17.55
N SER A 110 17.35 13.84 -18.26
CA SER A 110 17.65 15.27 -18.09
C SER A 110 16.41 16.18 -18.05
N GLU A 111 15.22 15.61 -18.08
CA GLU A 111 14.00 16.41 -18.07
C GLU A 111 13.62 16.82 -16.65
N THR A 112 13.31 18.09 -16.50
CA THR A 112 12.79 18.66 -15.25
C THR A 112 11.36 19.10 -15.46
N THR A 113 10.47 18.72 -14.54
CA THR A 113 9.11 19.23 -14.51
C THR A 113 8.95 20.13 -13.30
N THR A 114 8.51 21.37 -13.54
CA THR A 114 8.20 22.30 -12.46
C THR A 114 6.74 22.20 -12.08
N ILE A 115 6.47 22.08 -10.80
CA ILE A 115 5.13 22.16 -10.22
C ILE A 115 5.01 23.37 -9.32
N ASN A 116 3.87 24.05 -9.34
CA ASN A 116 3.60 25.18 -8.47
C ASN A 116 2.67 24.74 -7.34
N SER A 117 3.04 25.09 -6.10
CA SER A 117 2.28 24.74 -4.90
C SER A 117 1.13 25.71 -4.58
N ASP A 118 0.72 26.57 -5.48
CA ASP A 118 -0.49 27.37 -5.30
C ASP A 118 -1.73 26.50 -5.40
N TYR A 119 -2.25 26.09 -4.26
CA TYR A 119 -3.45 25.25 -4.14
C TYR A 119 -4.74 26.04 -3.92
N SER A 120 -4.66 27.34 -3.85
CA SER A 120 -5.82 28.21 -3.58
C SER A 120 -6.92 28.08 -4.65
N ALA A 121 -6.53 27.94 -5.90
CA ALA A 121 -7.44 27.82 -7.03
C ALA A 121 -8.17 26.48 -7.11
N ILE A 122 -7.68 25.42 -6.47
CA ILE A 122 -8.23 24.07 -6.55
C ILE A 122 -8.98 23.63 -5.29
N GLY A 123 -9.04 24.49 -4.28
CA GLY A 123 -9.78 24.24 -3.04
C GLY A 123 -9.28 23.04 -2.25
N VAL A 124 -7.95 22.87 -2.17
CA VAL A 124 -7.34 21.81 -1.35
C VAL A 124 -7.52 22.12 0.12
N THR A 125 -7.96 21.12 0.86
CA THR A 125 -8.08 21.14 2.31
C THR A 125 -7.39 19.91 2.91
N PRO A 126 -7.08 19.89 4.21
CA PRO A 126 -6.53 18.70 4.86
C PRO A 126 -7.38 17.44 4.73
N ARG A 127 -8.65 17.58 4.37
CA ARG A 127 -9.59 16.45 4.22
C ARG A 127 -9.70 15.91 2.80
N ASN A 128 -9.42 16.74 1.81
CA ASN A 128 -9.64 16.39 0.40
C ASN A 128 -8.37 16.35 -0.46
N TRP A 129 -7.23 16.68 0.12
CA TRP A 129 -5.97 16.79 -0.62
C TRP A 129 -5.65 15.52 -1.44
N GLN A 130 -5.82 14.34 -0.84
CA GLN A 130 -5.52 13.08 -1.50
C GLN A 130 -6.37 12.88 -2.76
N SER A 131 -7.69 13.05 -2.66
CA SER A 131 -8.58 12.91 -3.82
C SER A 131 -8.36 13.98 -4.88
N LYS A 132 -7.94 15.18 -4.49
CA LYS A 132 -7.62 16.25 -5.43
C LYS A 132 -6.37 15.98 -6.24
N PHE A 133 -5.34 15.39 -5.62
CA PHE A 133 -4.08 15.08 -6.30
C PHE A 133 -4.14 13.78 -7.11
N THR A 134 -4.86 12.78 -6.67
CA THR A 134 -5.00 11.51 -7.41
C THR A 134 -5.78 11.65 -8.71
N SER A 135 -6.55 12.72 -8.89
CA SER A 135 -7.26 12.99 -10.14
C SER A 135 -6.36 13.50 -11.27
N GLY A 136 -5.11 13.84 -10.99
CA GLY A 136 -4.13 14.28 -11.99
C GLY A 136 -4.42 15.65 -12.65
N SER A 137 -5.43 16.37 -12.18
CA SER A 137 -5.97 17.57 -12.86
C SER A 137 -5.62 18.89 -12.18
N THR A 138 -4.64 18.89 -11.27
CA THR A 138 -4.34 20.06 -10.47
C THR A 138 -2.99 20.68 -10.86
N GLY A 139 -2.92 21.99 -10.99
CA GLY A 139 -1.67 22.70 -11.30
C GLY A 139 -0.53 22.52 -10.30
N GLY A 140 -0.80 21.93 -9.14
CA GLY A 140 0.18 21.64 -8.09
C GLY A 140 0.66 20.19 -8.08
N SER A 141 0.43 19.43 -9.14
CA SER A 141 0.90 18.05 -9.24
C SER A 141 1.37 17.71 -10.65
N VAL A 142 2.26 16.73 -10.72
CA VAL A 142 2.64 16.08 -11.97
C VAL A 142 2.32 14.60 -11.85
N MET A 143 1.77 14.05 -12.92
CA MET A 143 1.45 12.64 -13.02
C MET A 143 2.23 12.01 -14.16
N TYR A 144 2.86 10.90 -13.89
CA TYR A 144 3.52 10.07 -14.88
C TYR A 144 2.74 8.78 -15.04
N ALA A 145 2.52 8.39 -16.26
CA ALA A 145 1.79 7.17 -16.58
C ALA A 145 2.55 6.34 -17.63
N GLN A 146 2.49 5.05 -17.48
CA GLN A 146 3.03 4.11 -18.45
C GLN A 146 1.99 3.04 -18.77
N THR A 147 1.84 2.73 -20.04
CA THR A 147 0.94 1.65 -20.47
C THR A 147 1.59 0.30 -20.21
N VAL A 148 0.84 -0.59 -19.59
CA VAL A 148 1.20 -1.98 -19.41
C VAL A 148 0.63 -2.77 -20.59
N GLU A 149 1.48 -3.42 -21.37
CA GLU A 149 1.10 -4.06 -22.64
C GLU A 149 0.40 -5.42 -22.48
N LYS A 150 0.43 -5.99 -21.28
CA LYS A 150 -0.17 -7.29 -20.95
C LYS A 150 -0.66 -7.32 -19.53
N ASP A 151 -1.58 -8.22 -19.23
CA ASP A 151 -2.05 -8.47 -17.89
C ASP A 151 -0.87 -8.73 -16.95
N THR A 152 -0.77 -7.94 -15.91
CA THR A 152 0.37 -7.94 -14.99
C THR A 152 -0.11 -7.88 -13.56
N THR A 153 0.35 -8.81 -12.74
CA THR A 153 0.14 -8.77 -11.30
C THR A 153 1.30 -8.03 -10.64
N ILE A 154 1.00 -6.96 -9.94
CA ILE A 154 1.96 -6.21 -9.14
C ILE A 154 1.73 -6.57 -7.68
N LYS A 155 2.79 -6.99 -6.99
CA LYS A 155 2.80 -7.24 -5.55
C LYS A 155 4.12 -6.75 -4.94
N GLY A 156 4.12 -6.50 -3.64
CA GLY A 156 5.31 -6.05 -2.93
C GLY A 156 5.38 -4.53 -2.78
N THR A 157 6.55 -4.01 -2.50
CA THR A 157 6.77 -2.59 -2.21
C THR A 157 7.05 -1.81 -3.49
N VAL A 158 6.33 -0.73 -3.67
CA VAL A 158 6.67 0.28 -4.66
C VAL A 158 7.79 1.16 -4.12
N ALA A 159 8.85 1.34 -4.90
CA ALA A 159 9.93 2.27 -4.60
C ALA A 159 9.93 3.40 -5.63
N VAL A 160 9.86 4.64 -5.16
CA VAL A 160 9.93 5.82 -6.01
C VAL A 160 11.26 6.52 -5.78
N ASN A 161 12.05 6.63 -6.85
CA ASN A 161 13.31 7.36 -6.84
C ASN A 161 13.14 8.66 -7.62
N PHE A 162 13.40 9.78 -6.99
CA PHE A 162 13.31 11.09 -7.63
C PHE A 162 14.35 12.03 -7.07
N SER A 163 14.69 13.07 -7.86
CA SER A 163 15.44 14.21 -7.39
C SER A 163 14.53 15.43 -7.48
N ALA A 164 14.48 16.22 -6.44
CA ALA A 164 13.68 17.44 -6.38
C ALA A 164 14.49 18.59 -5.83
N LEU A 165 14.24 19.76 -6.39
CA LEU A 165 14.64 21.05 -5.82
C LEU A 165 13.36 21.77 -5.41
N THR A 166 13.28 22.18 -4.16
CA THR A 166 12.18 22.99 -3.66
C THR A 166 12.64 24.43 -3.52
N GLU A 167 11.86 25.35 -4.05
CA GLU A 167 12.09 26.80 -3.91
C GLU A 167 10.86 27.38 -3.22
N ASN A 168 11.07 27.95 -2.05
CA ASN A 168 10.03 28.59 -1.27
C ASN A 168 10.24 30.10 -1.28
N THR A 169 9.34 30.82 -1.89
CA THR A 169 9.42 32.28 -2.02
C THR A 169 8.12 32.94 -1.53
N ASP A 170 8.24 34.17 -1.04
CA ASP A 170 7.08 35.04 -0.80
C ASP A 170 6.47 35.54 -2.13
N ASP A 171 5.38 36.31 -2.04
CA ASP A 171 4.70 36.91 -3.20
C ASP A 171 5.57 37.83 -4.04
N ASN A 172 6.75 38.22 -3.54
CA ASN A 172 7.73 39.07 -4.21
C ASN A 172 8.92 38.26 -4.76
N GLY A 173 8.88 36.92 -4.64
CA GLY A 173 9.98 36.06 -5.07
C GLY A 173 11.16 36.00 -4.10
N THR A 174 11.02 36.49 -2.86
CA THR A 174 12.08 36.42 -1.85
C THR A 174 12.05 35.04 -1.15
N PRO A 175 13.19 34.36 -1.04
CA PRO A 175 13.26 33.09 -0.30
C PRO A 175 12.80 33.23 1.15
N ILE A 176 11.84 32.43 1.60
CA ILE A 176 11.27 32.50 2.96
C ILE A 176 11.66 31.32 3.85
N GLY A 177 12.63 30.54 3.42
CA GLY A 177 13.19 29.44 4.21
C GLY A 177 12.53 28.08 3.96
N GLU A 178 13.02 27.07 4.68
CA GLU A 178 12.61 25.68 4.51
C GLU A 178 11.25 25.42 5.16
N ARG A 179 10.19 25.36 4.36
CA ARG A 179 8.83 24.98 4.80
C ARG A 179 8.15 23.99 3.86
N ASP A 180 8.93 23.32 3.03
CA ASP A 180 8.38 22.55 1.94
C ASP A 180 8.08 21.11 2.33
N ALA A 181 6.94 20.63 1.91
CA ALA A 181 6.58 19.23 1.94
C ALA A 181 6.33 18.76 0.51
N LEU A 182 7.07 17.75 0.08
CA LEU A 182 6.79 17.04 -1.16
C LEU A 182 6.08 15.74 -0.82
N MET A 183 4.91 15.55 -1.43
CA MET A 183 4.19 14.30 -1.33
C MET A 183 4.37 13.51 -2.61
N VAL A 184 4.73 12.24 -2.46
CA VAL A 184 4.81 11.26 -3.54
C VAL A 184 3.77 10.18 -3.30
N SER A 185 3.00 9.88 -4.35
CA SER A 185 2.02 8.78 -4.35
C SER A 185 2.27 7.90 -5.57
N ALA A 186 2.18 6.60 -5.38
CA ALA A 186 2.33 5.60 -6.42
C ALA A 186 1.20 4.57 -6.35
#